data_b3295fe0fc4f04cb89cae299d1637417
#
_entry.id   b3295fe0fc4f04cb89cae299d1637417
#
_cell.length_a   1.000
_cell.length_b   1.000
_cell.length_c   1.000
_cell.angle_alpha   90.00
_cell.angle_beta   90.00
_cell.angle_gamma   90.00
#
_symmetry.space_group_name_H-M   'P 1'
#
loop_
_entity.id
_entity.type
_entity.pdbx_description
1 polymer ?
#
loop_
_entity_poly.entity_id
_entity_poly.type
_entity_poly.pdbx_seq_one_letter_code
_entity_poly.pdbx_strand_id
1 'polypeptide(L)'
;MFTREVKETVLKRFPTIELSYDKLIHNKVYADLFMIIPKGPKAFLWFTYIENKNVAILLLLNKQGNVKSLDIYPICFEDNLSLGTLMYGTFFDINSYHHFSCEDIFTYKGRYVNNNRLNEKLKIYERIFKNEILQKSYNKNFVIVGMPLWTSSYMNAINTIPTLPYKVYAIKSYNMRDKNGRSLGINLYKEKVKLEAVFKVKASIESDVYNLYCSDNQLYNVAAISSYKQSIMLNSIFRKIKENI
;
A
#
# COMPACT_ATOMS: atom_id res chain seq x y z
N MET A 1 24.34 7.37 -14.50
CA MET A 1 23.14 7.92 -15.21
C MET A 1 23.22 7.45 -16.66
N PHE A 2 22.18 6.84 -17.19
CA PHE A 2 22.17 6.38 -18.59
C PHE A 2 22.21 7.56 -19.56
N THR A 3 23.00 7.44 -20.63
CA THR A 3 22.87 8.33 -21.78
C THR A 3 21.51 8.12 -22.45
N ARG A 4 21.05 9.10 -23.23
CA ARG A 4 19.77 8.99 -23.96
C ARG A 4 19.73 7.77 -24.88
N GLU A 5 20.82 7.50 -25.59
CA GLU A 5 20.94 6.37 -26.52
C GLU A 5 20.82 5.02 -25.82
N VAL A 6 21.45 4.86 -24.64
CA VAL A 6 21.34 3.64 -23.84
C VAL A 6 19.91 3.45 -23.32
N LYS A 7 19.24 4.53 -22.89
CA LYS A 7 17.83 4.47 -22.48
C LYS A 7 16.92 3.99 -23.61
N GLU A 8 17.08 4.52 -24.80
CA GLU A 8 16.29 4.12 -25.98
C GLU A 8 16.55 2.65 -26.35
N THR A 9 17.80 2.20 -26.29
CA THR A 9 18.17 0.80 -26.57
C THR A 9 17.58 -0.14 -25.53
N VAL A 10 17.61 0.22 -24.25
CA VAL A 10 17.02 -0.56 -23.16
C VAL A 10 15.49 -0.64 -23.34
N LEU A 11 14.82 0.48 -23.62
CA LEU A 11 13.37 0.50 -23.82
C LEU A 11 12.92 -0.32 -25.03
N LYS A 12 13.70 -0.38 -26.10
CA LYS A 12 13.42 -1.26 -27.27
C LYS A 12 13.45 -2.75 -26.90
N ARG A 13 14.26 -3.13 -25.91
CA ARG A 13 14.36 -4.52 -25.41
C ARG A 13 13.34 -4.85 -24.32
N PHE A 14 12.71 -3.82 -23.74
CA PHE A 14 11.72 -4.03 -22.70
C PHE A 14 10.49 -4.72 -23.27
N PRO A 15 10.00 -5.81 -22.67
CA PRO A 15 8.85 -6.53 -23.18
C PRO A 15 7.59 -5.67 -23.21
N THR A 16 6.77 -5.85 -24.26
CA THR A 16 5.45 -5.22 -24.31
C THR A 16 4.55 -5.85 -23.25
N ILE A 17 4.08 -5.03 -22.31
CA ILE A 17 3.24 -5.48 -21.21
C ILE A 17 1.97 -4.66 -21.17
N GLU A 18 0.85 -5.35 -21.15
CA GLU A 18 -0.44 -4.74 -20.86
C GLU A 18 -0.73 -4.84 -19.36
N LEU A 19 -0.85 -3.69 -18.71
CA LEU A 19 -1.30 -3.59 -17.33
C LEU A 19 -2.83 -3.58 -17.30
N SER A 20 -3.42 -4.53 -16.61
CA SER A 20 -4.85 -4.48 -16.30
C SER A 20 -5.12 -3.46 -15.19
N TYR A 21 -6.18 -2.68 -15.35
CA TYR A 21 -6.63 -1.79 -14.27
C TYR A 21 -7.18 -2.61 -13.11
N ASP A 22 -6.73 -2.29 -11.90
CA ASP A 22 -7.31 -2.87 -10.69
C ASP A 22 -8.75 -2.35 -10.49
N LYS A 23 -9.70 -3.27 -10.35
CA LYS A 23 -11.10 -2.93 -10.05
C LYS A 23 -11.21 -2.37 -8.62
N LEU A 24 -11.79 -1.19 -8.46
CA LEU A 24 -12.12 -0.67 -7.14
C LEU A 24 -13.28 -1.46 -6.53
N ILE A 25 -13.07 -1.93 -5.31
CA ILE A 25 -14.08 -2.65 -4.54
C ILE A 25 -14.55 -1.76 -3.39
N HIS A 26 -15.85 -1.48 -3.33
CA HIS A 26 -16.46 -0.67 -2.28
C HIS A 26 -17.15 -1.51 -1.21
N ASN A 27 -17.47 -2.77 -1.52
CA ASN A 27 -18.17 -3.70 -0.63
C ASN A 27 -17.23 -4.80 -0.13
N LYS A 28 -17.65 -5.50 0.94
CA LYS A 28 -16.97 -6.72 1.39
C LYS A 28 -17.01 -7.77 0.27
N VAL A 29 -15.83 -8.17 -0.18
CA VAL A 29 -15.66 -9.25 -1.16
C VAL A 29 -15.15 -10.48 -0.42
N TYR A 30 -15.70 -11.63 -0.77
CA TYR A 30 -15.17 -12.90 -0.26
C TYR A 30 -13.83 -13.17 -0.93
N ALA A 31 -12.76 -13.16 -0.14
CA ALA A 31 -11.41 -13.40 -0.61
C ALA A 31 -10.66 -14.28 0.39
N ASP A 32 -9.71 -15.07 -0.11
CA ASP A 32 -8.90 -15.98 0.69
C ASP A 32 -7.63 -15.31 1.21
N LEU A 33 -7.09 -14.33 0.45
CA LEU A 33 -5.86 -13.63 0.77
C LEU A 33 -5.99 -12.13 0.48
N PHE A 34 -5.33 -11.35 1.31
CA PHE A 34 -5.29 -9.90 1.25
C PHE A 34 -3.85 -9.41 1.25
N MET A 35 -3.49 -8.64 0.23
CA MET A 35 -2.17 -8.05 0.05
C MET A 35 -2.22 -6.57 0.42
N ILE A 36 -1.34 -6.13 1.33
CA ILE A 36 -1.22 -4.72 1.73
C ILE A 36 -0.25 -4.02 0.79
N ILE A 37 -0.73 -3.01 0.06
CA ILE A 37 0.05 -2.27 -0.94
C ILE A 37 0.58 -0.97 -0.31
N PRO A 38 1.91 -0.77 -0.29
CA PRO A 38 2.51 0.48 0.16
C PRO A 38 2.08 1.68 -0.70
N LYS A 39 2.12 2.88 -0.12
CA LYS A 39 1.91 4.12 -0.88
C LYS A 39 3.22 4.55 -1.54
N GLY A 40 3.22 4.60 -2.87
CA GLY A 40 4.36 5.02 -3.68
C GLY A 40 4.06 4.97 -5.18
N PRO A 41 4.98 5.41 -6.03
CA PRO A 41 4.86 5.25 -7.47
C PRO A 41 4.92 3.77 -7.86
N LYS A 42 4.13 3.39 -8.86
CA LYS A 42 4.20 2.07 -9.48
C LYS A 42 5.42 1.97 -10.38
N ALA A 43 6.02 0.80 -10.40
CA ALA A 43 7.20 0.54 -11.18
C ALA A 43 7.30 -0.90 -11.65
N PHE A 44 8.06 -1.09 -12.73
CA PHE A 44 8.63 -2.38 -13.06
C PHE A 44 10.07 -2.45 -12.53
N LEU A 45 10.43 -3.59 -12.01
CA LEU A 45 11.80 -3.97 -11.69
C LEU A 45 12.22 -5.09 -12.64
N TRP A 46 13.17 -4.78 -13.51
CA TRP A 46 13.63 -5.68 -14.56
C TRP A 46 15.09 -6.06 -14.36
N PHE A 47 15.34 -7.34 -14.17
CA PHE A 47 16.68 -7.92 -14.10
C PHE A 47 17.10 -8.35 -15.51
N THR A 48 18.20 -7.79 -16.01
CA THR A 48 18.67 -7.99 -17.39
C THR A 48 20.19 -7.75 -17.50
N TYR A 49 20.70 -7.76 -18.71
CA TYR A 49 22.10 -7.46 -19.02
C TYR A 49 22.24 -6.15 -19.74
N ILE A 50 23.28 -5.40 -19.41
CA ILE A 50 23.78 -4.27 -20.17
C ILE A 50 25.28 -4.45 -20.26
N GLU A 51 25.84 -4.44 -21.49
CA GLU A 51 27.28 -4.60 -21.73
C GLU A 51 27.88 -5.77 -20.94
N ASN A 52 27.25 -6.92 -21.00
CA ASN A 52 27.62 -8.15 -20.30
C ASN A 52 27.65 -8.06 -18.75
N LYS A 53 27.04 -7.02 -18.18
CA LYS A 53 26.88 -6.88 -16.73
C LYS A 53 25.44 -7.16 -16.33
N ASN A 54 25.27 -7.94 -15.27
CA ASN A 54 23.96 -8.16 -14.64
C ASN A 54 23.51 -6.88 -13.95
N VAL A 55 22.31 -6.39 -14.29
CA VAL A 55 21.77 -5.14 -13.76
C VAL A 55 20.29 -5.29 -13.39
N ALA A 56 19.88 -4.50 -12.40
CA ALA A 56 18.49 -4.31 -12.06
C ALA A 56 18.06 -2.90 -12.47
N ILE A 57 17.09 -2.83 -13.38
CA ILE A 57 16.54 -1.58 -13.92
C ILE A 57 15.18 -1.35 -13.28
N LEU A 58 15.01 -0.19 -12.64
CA LEU A 58 13.73 0.28 -12.14
C LEU A 58 13.12 1.24 -13.17
N LEU A 59 11.92 0.89 -13.67
CA LEU A 59 11.15 1.70 -14.59
C LEU A 59 9.95 2.29 -13.83
N LEU A 60 10.04 3.54 -13.44
CA LEU A 60 8.92 4.23 -12.77
C LEU A 60 7.81 4.54 -13.77
N LEU A 61 6.57 4.33 -13.36
CA LEU A 61 5.40 4.56 -14.18
C LEU A 61 4.70 5.87 -13.82
N ASN A 62 4.10 6.50 -14.81
CA ASN A 62 3.16 7.60 -14.61
C ASN A 62 1.75 7.05 -14.28
N LYS A 63 0.79 7.96 -14.03
CA LYS A 63 -0.61 7.58 -13.72
C LYS A 63 -1.32 6.84 -14.87
N GLN A 64 -0.83 6.97 -16.09
CA GLN A 64 -1.38 6.32 -17.30
C GLN A 64 -0.73 4.94 -17.55
N GLY A 65 0.23 4.52 -16.72
CA GLY A 65 0.95 3.25 -16.88
C GLY A 65 2.15 3.32 -17.84
N ASN A 66 2.47 4.48 -18.38
CA ASN A 66 3.64 4.65 -19.26
C ASN A 66 4.91 4.86 -18.44
N VAL A 67 6.05 4.42 -18.98
CA VAL A 67 7.37 4.64 -18.36
C VAL A 67 7.69 6.13 -18.30
N LYS A 68 7.85 6.65 -17.09
CA LYS A 68 8.23 8.03 -16.80
C LYS A 68 9.75 8.20 -16.74
N SER A 69 10.41 7.28 -16.04
CA SER A 69 11.88 7.27 -15.92
C SER A 69 12.38 5.84 -15.78
N LEU A 70 13.63 5.64 -16.15
CA LEU A 70 14.33 4.38 -15.93
C LEU A 70 15.73 4.67 -15.41
N ASP A 71 16.16 3.91 -14.41
CA ASP A 71 17.49 4.00 -13.83
C ASP A 71 17.95 2.62 -13.31
N ILE A 72 19.28 2.41 -13.28
CA ILE A 72 19.86 1.24 -12.64
C ILE A 72 19.96 1.51 -11.15
N TYR A 73 19.48 0.53 -10.38
CA TYR A 73 19.64 0.54 -8.93
C TYR A 73 20.49 -0.65 -8.47
N PRO A 74 21.40 -0.46 -7.53
CA PRO A 74 22.10 -1.57 -6.91
C PRO A 74 21.13 -2.39 -6.04
N ILE A 75 21.08 -3.68 -6.33
CA ILE A 75 20.26 -4.68 -5.65
C ILE A 75 21.15 -5.90 -5.45
N CYS A 76 21.04 -6.58 -4.31
CA CYS A 76 21.74 -7.82 -4.07
C CYS A 76 20.91 -8.98 -4.61
N PHE A 77 21.31 -9.55 -5.75
CA PHE A 77 20.59 -10.63 -6.43
C PHE A 77 21.53 -11.62 -7.12
N GLU A 78 21.03 -12.82 -7.35
CA GLU A 78 21.72 -13.87 -8.09
C GLU A 78 21.69 -13.61 -9.61
N ASP A 79 22.80 -13.83 -10.29
CA ASP A 79 23.01 -13.54 -11.71
C ASP A 79 21.93 -14.12 -12.64
N ASN A 80 21.42 -15.28 -12.29
CA ASN A 80 20.41 -15.99 -13.09
C ASN A 80 19.05 -15.25 -13.19
N LEU A 81 18.76 -14.29 -12.32
CA LEU A 81 17.59 -13.42 -12.47
C LEU A 81 17.71 -12.52 -13.69
N SER A 82 18.93 -12.16 -14.11
CA SER A 82 19.19 -11.34 -15.31
C SER A 82 18.82 -12.01 -16.62
N LEU A 83 18.43 -13.28 -16.61
CA LEU A 83 17.83 -13.98 -17.75
C LEU A 83 16.44 -13.43 -18.14
N GLY A 84 16.05 -12.27 -17.66
CA GLY A 84 14.82 -11.59 -18.01
C GLY A 84 13.71 -11.77 -16.97
N THR A 85 14.06 -11.67 -15.68
CA THR A 85 13.04 -11.62 -14.62
C THR A 85 12.46 -10.21 -14.55
N LEU A 86 11.12 -10.13 -14.58
CA LEU A 86 10.38 -8.87 -14.57
C LEU A 86 9.30 -8.90 -13.49
N MET A 87 9.41 -7.98 -12.57
CA MET A 87 8.48 -7.78 -11.46
C MET A 87 7.73 -6.45 -11.61
N TYR A 88 6.51 -6.40 -11.11
CA TYR A 88 5.70 -5.19 -10.99
C TYR A 88 5.39 -4.93 -9.52
N GLY A 89 5.40 -3.66 -9.12
CA GLY A 89 5.14 -3.33 -7.73
C GLY A 89 5.17 -1.85 -7.42
N THR A 90 5.38 -1.54 -6.15
CA THR A 90 5.45 -0.18 -5.63
C THR A 90 6.86 0.13 -5.15
N PHE A 91 7.41 1.25 -5.61
CA PHE A 91 8.65 1.82 -5.11
C PHE A 91 8.33 2.85 -4.03
N PHE A 92 9.00 2.79 -2.88
CA PHE A 92 8.74 3.68 -1.74
C PHE A 92 9.94 3.74 -0.80
N ASP A 93 9.91 4.69 0.14
CA ASP A 93 11.01 4.90 1.07
C ASP A 93 10.58 4.60 2.51
N ILE A 94 11.50 3.98 3.28
CA ILE A 94 11.41 3.83 4.73
C ILE A 94 12.71 4.37 5.33
N ASN A 95 12.64 5.39 6.17
CA ASN A 95 13.82 5.98 6.84
C ASN A 95 14.95 6.36 5.85
N SER A 96 14.61 6.90 4.69
CA SER A 96 15.54 7.27 3.60
C SER A 96 16.22 6.09 2.91
N TYR A 97 15.78 4.87 3.10
CA TYR A 97 16.18 3.69 2.32
C TYR A 97 15.12 3.36 1.28
N HIS A 98 15.57 3.01 0.08
CA HIS A 98 14.69 2.66 -1.02
C HIS A 98 14.18 1.22 -0.89
N HIS A 99 12.89 1.04 -1.10
CA HIS A 99 12.22 -0.26 -1.06
C HIS A 99 11.41 -0.48 -2.32
N PHE A 100 11.36 -1.71 -2.76
CA PHE A 100 10.45 -2.16 -3.81
C PHE A 100 9.60 -3.32 -3.30
N SER A 101 8.30 -3.12 -3.23
CA SER A 101 7.33 -4.15 -2.86
C SER A 101 6.82 -4.85 -4.12
N CYS A 102 7.20 -6.10 -4.32
CA CYS A 102 6.86 -6.90 -5.50
C CYS A 102 5.42 -7.41 -5.41
N GLU A 103 4.50 -6.80 -6.14
CA GLU A 103 3.06 -7.13 -6.14
C GLU A 103 2.68 -8.18 -7.17
N ASP A 104 3.41 -8.25 -8.28
CA ASP A 104 3.21 -9.26 -9.32
C ASP A 104 4.53 -9.58 -10.05
N ILE A 105 4.56 -10.74 -10.71
CA ILE A 105 5.68 -11.19 -11.52
C ILE A 105 5.18 -11.55 -12.93
N PHE A 106 5.75 -10.93 -13.95
CA PHE A 106 5.39 -11.14 -15.35
C PHE A 106 6.23 -12.20 -16.02
N THR A 107 7.55 -12.11 -15.82
CA THR A 107 8.49 -13.12 -16.32
C THR A 107 9.44 -13.55 -15.22
N TYR A 108 9.79 -14.82 -15.22
CA TYR A 108 10.79 -15.39 -14.32
C TYR A 108 11.84 -16.16 -15.11
N LYS A 109 13.07 -15.63 -15.13
CA LYS A 109 14.20 -16.19 -15.89
C LYS A 109 13.84 -16.44 -17.36
N GLY A 110 13.23 -15.43 -18.01
CA GLY A 110 12.80 -15.47 -19.40
C GLY A 110 11.50 -16.22 -19.68
N ARG A 111 10.90 -16.90 -18.70
CA ARG A 111 9.60 -17.58 -18.85
C ARG A 111 8.45 -16.67 -18.44
N TYR A 112 7.43 -16.56 -19.27
CA TYR A 112 6.21 -15.80 -18.96
C TYR A 112 5.39 -16.55 -17.91
N VAL A 113 5.13 -15.90 -16.77
CA VAL A 113 4.43 -16.49 -15.61
C VAL A 113 3.24 -15.63 -15.13
N ASN A 114 2.91 -14.58 -15.86
CA ASN A 114 1.85 -13.66 -15.44
C ASN A 114 0.47 -14.34 -15.33
N ASN A 115 0.20 -15.31 -16.20
CA ASN A 115 -1.07 -16.05 -16.21
C ASN A 115 -1.08 -17.29 -15.30
N ASN A 116 -0.01 -17.51 -14.54
CA ASN A 116 0.04 -18.60 -13.58
C ASN A 116 -0.95 -18.40 -12.44
N ARG A 117 -1.41 -19.50 -11.87
CA ARG A 117 -2.25 -19.46 -10.65
C ARG A 117 -1.49 -18.81 -9.50
N LEU A 118 -2.22 -18.22 -8.57
CA LEU A 118 -1.60 -17.53 -7.45
C LEU A 118 -0.66 -18.44 -6.63
N ASN A 119 -1.04 -19.69 -6.39
CA ASN A 119 -0.20 -20.65 -5.67
C ASN A 119 1.12 -20.96 -6.39
N GLU A 120 1.14 -20.94 -7.72
CA GLU A 120 2.37 -21.12 -8.52
C GLU A 120 3.25 -19.88 -8.44
N LYS A 121 2.65 -18.68 -8.53
CA LYS A 121 3.36 -17.41 -8.31
C LYS A 121 3.95 -17.34 -6.90
N LEU A 122 3.23 -17.76 -5.88
CA LEU A 122 3.71 -17.78 -4.49
C LEU A 122 4.94 -18.70 -4.33
N LYS A 123 4.99 -19.86 -5.02
CA LYS A 123 6.18 -20.72 -5.04
C LYS A 123 7.38 -20.06 -5.72
N ILE A 124 7.13 -19.26 -6.78
CA ILE A 124 8.20 -18.50 -7.44
C ILE A 124 8.71 -17.40 -6.49
N TYR A 125 7.82 -16.68 -5.83
CA TYR A 125 8.21 -15.68 -4.83
C TYR A 125 9.03 -16.28 -3.69
N GLU A 126 8.59 -17.40 -3.13
CA GLU A 126 9.34 -18.11 -2.09
C GLU A 126 10.78 -18.41 -2.56
N ARG A 127 10.95 -18.94 -3.77
CA ARG A 127 12.28 -19.23 -4.34
C ARG A 127 13.12 -17.97 -4.49
N ILE A 128 12.54 -16.91 -5.07
CA ILE A 128 13.25 -15.64 -5.30
C ILE A 128 13.72 -15.02 -3.97
N PHE A 129 12.82 -14.86 -3.01
CA PHE A 129 13.11 -14.15 -1.76
C PHE A 129 13.87 -14.99 -0.73
N LYS A 130 13.88 -16.30 -0.87
CA LYS A 130 14.67 -17.19 -0.04
C LYS A 130 16.10 -17.39 -0.54
N ASN A 131 16.29 -17.45 -1.87
CA ASN A 131 17.53 -17.92 -2.46
C ASN A 131 18.17 -16.95 -3.47
N GLU A 132 17.42 -16.05 -4.10
CA GLU A 132 17.88 -15.32 -5.28
C GLU A 132 17.98 -13.80 -5.09
N ILE A 133 17.29 -13.24 -4.10
CA ILE A 133 17.41 -11.82 -3.71
C ILE A 133 17.77 -11.73 -2.24
N LEU A 134 18.91 -11.11 -1.95
CA LEU A 134 19.30 -10.81 -0.60
C LEU A 134 18.73 -9.45 -0.19
N GLN A 135 17.86 -9.45 0.82
CA GLN A 135 17.19 -8.25 1.33
C GLN A 135 18.12 -7.42 2.22
N LYS A 136 19.22 -6.93 1.63
CA LYS A 136 20.21 -6.10 2.31
C LYS A 136 20.48 -4.81 1.55
N SER A 137 20.79 -3.76 2.30
CA SER A 137 21.29 -2.48 1.80
C SER A 137 22.63 -2.19 2.41
N TYR A 138 23.65 -1.96 1.58
CA TYR A 138 24.98 -1.55 2.03
C TYR A 138 25.11 -0.02 2.14
N ASN A 139 24.27 0.72 1.47
CA ASN A 139 24.16 2.18 1.55
C ASN A 139 22.76 2.65 1.09
N LYS A 140 22.47 3.94 1.23
CA LYS A 140 21.16 4.51 0.91
C LYS A 140 20.72 4.40 -0.57
N ASN A 141 21.65 4.12 -1.49
CA ASN A 141 21.33 3.99 -2.92
C ASN A 141 20.81 2.59 -3.28
N PHE A 142 21.01 1.60 -2.39
CA PHE A 142 20.50 0.26 -2.62
C PHE A 142 18.99 0.21 -2.49
N VAL A 143 18.36 -0.60 -3.34
CA VAL A 143 16.92 -0.91 -3.21
C VAL A 143 16.77 -2.27 -2.54
N ILE A 144 16.04 -2.29 -1.44
CA ILE A 144 15.62 -3.52 -0.77
C ILE A 144 14.35 -4.03 -1.44
N VAL A 145 14.44 -5.19 -2.06
CA VAL A 145 13.31 -5.81 -2.76
C VAL A 145 12.66 -6.82 -1.84
N GLY A 146 11.35 -6.72 -1.65
CA GLY A 146 10.60 -7.61 -0.78
C GLY A 146 9.19 -7.90 -1.29
N MET A 147 8.54 -8.86 -0.65
CA MET A 147 7.12 -9.10 -0.85
C MET A 147 6.27 -8.10 -0.05
N PRO A 148 5.11 -7.73 -0.56
CA PRO A 148 4.10 -7.07 0.27
C PRO A 148 3.64 -8.00 1.40
N LEU A 149 3.08 -7.42 2.45
CA LEU A 149 2.51 -8.20 3.53
C LEU A 149 1.19 -8.85 3.07
N TRP A 150 1.08 -10.15 3.31
CA TRP A 150 -0.11 -10.95 3.03
C TRP A 150 -0.81 -11.36 4.32
N THR A 151 -2.13 -11.33 4.32
CA THR A 151 -2.96 -11.81 5.43
C THR A 151 -4.11 -12.67 4.92
N SER A 152 -4.57 -13.62 5.73
CA SER A 152 -5.74 -14.46 5.43
C SER A 152 -7.08 -13.80 5.78
N SER A 153 -7.06 -12.63 6.41
CA SER A 153 -8.26 -11.92 6.84
C SER A 153 -8.13 -10.41 6.57
N TYR A 154 -9.20 -9.80 6.05
CA TYR A 154 -9.29 -8.37 5.86
C TYR A 154 -9.14 -7.58 7.18
N MET A 155 -9.73 -8.10 8.27
CA MET A 155 -9.60 -7.47 9.57
C MET A 155 -8.16 -7.50 10.09
N ASN A 156 -7.45 -8.61 9.87
CA ASN A 156 -6.04 -8.69 10.23
C ASN A 156 -5.21 -7.67 9.41
N ALA A 157 -5.52 -7.51 8.11
CA ALA A 157 -4.87 -6.48 7.31
C ALA A 157 -5.08 -5.09 7.91
N ILE A 158 -6.34 -4.71 8.22
CA ILE A 158 -6.68 -3.41 8.82
C ILE A 158 -5.98 -3.20 10.17
N ASN A 159 -5.94 -4.23 11.02
CA ASN A 159 -5.31 -4.14 12.34
C ASN A 159 -3.78 -4.05 12.27
N THR A 160 -3.18 -4.61 11.23
CA THR A 160 -1.72 -4.58 11.04
C THR A 160 -1.24 -3.26 10.43
N ILE A 161 -2.04 -2.60 9.59
CA ILE A 161 -1.63 -1.36 8.90
C ILE A 161 -1.06 -0.29 9.85
N PRO A 162 -1.67 0.00 11.03
CA PRO A 162 -1.12 1.03 11.94
C PRO A 162 0.26 0.70 12.52
N THR A 163 0.70 -0.55 12.47
CA THR A 163 2.02 -0.98 13.00
C THR A 163 3.11 -0.93 11.94
N LEU A 164 2.77 -0.67 10.67
CA LEU A 164 3.73 -0.68 9.56
C LEU A 164 4.57 0.61 9.56
N PRO A 165 5.88 0.51 9.23
CA PRO A 165 6.76 1.67 9.16
C PRO A 165 6.56 2.51 7.88
N TYR A 166 5.54 2.25 7.08
CA TYR A 166 5.23 2.93 5.84
C TYR A 166 3.73 3.17 5.66
N LYS A 167 3.38 4.18 4.88
CA LYS A 167 1.97 4.47 4.55
C LYS A 167 1.43 3.44 3.56
N VAL A 168 0.18 3.04 3.77
CA VAL A 168 -0.52 2.09 2.90
C VAL A 168 -1.42 2.84 1.92
N TYR A 169 -1.43 2.37 0.67
CA TYR A 169 -2.31 2.87 -0.39
C TYR A 169 -3.62 2.10 -0.44
N ALA A 170 -3.55 0.76 -0.47
CA ALA A 170 -4.71 -0.09 -0.67
C ALA A 170 -4.49 -1.50 -0.11
N ILE A 171 -5.58 -2.24 0.00
CA ILE A 171 -5.58 -3.69 0.25
C ILE A 171 -6.13 -4.35 -1.01
N LYS A 172 -5.36 -5.26 -1.59
CA LYS A 172 -5.69 -6.03 -2.79
C LYS A 172 -6.17 -7.42 -2.39
N SER A 173 -7.31 -7.84 -2.91
CA SER A 173 -7.98 -9.08 -2.53
C SER A 173 -7.78 -10.16 -3.59
N TYR A 174 -7.53 -11.39 -3.16
CA TYR A 174 -7.30 -12.55 -4.04
C TYR A 174 -8.13 -13.75 -3.62
N ASN A 175 -8.50 -14.55 -4.64
CA ASN A 175 -9.09 -15.86 -4.45
C ASN A 175 -8.09 -16.93 -4.90
N MET A 176 -7.75 -17.87 -4.02
CA MET A 176 -6.81 -18.96 -4.30
C MET A 176 -7.29 -19.90 -5.41
N ARG A 177 -8.60 -19.93 -5.65
CA ARG A 177 -9.21 -20.77 -6.68
C ARG A 177 -9.22 -20.13 -8.07
N ASP A 178 -8.86 -18.84 -8.17
CA ASP A 178 -8.80 -18.17 -9.48
C ASP A 178 -7.74 -18.82 -10.38
N LYS A 179 -8.17 -19.23 -11.58
CA LYS A 179 -7.32 -19.97 -12.53
C LYS A 179 -6.17 -19.10 -13.07
N ASN A 180 -6.34 -17.80 -13.11
CA ASN A 180 -5.39 -16.86 -13.69
C ASN A 180 -4.58 -16.08 -12.62
N GLY A 181 -4.77 -16.39 -11.34
CA GLY A 181 -4.08 -15.72 -10.25
C GLY A 181 -4.34 -14.21 -10.18
N ARG A 182 -5.46 -13.74 -10.77
CA ARG A 182 -5.83 -12.34 -10.81
C ARG A 182 -6.44 -11.89 -9.49
N SER A 183 -6.26 -10.61 -9.17
CA SER A 183 -6.94 -10.02 -8.03
C SER A 183 -8.42 -9.86 -8.30
N LEU A 184 -9.22 -9.95 -7.25
CA LEU A 184 -10.64 -9.58 -7.28
C LEU A 184 -10.82 -8.08 -7.39
N GLY A 185 -9.84 -7.31 -6.91
CA GLY A 185 -9.77 -5.87 -6.94
C GLY A 185 -9.09 -5.27 -5.70
N ILE A 186 -9.16 -3.96 -5.58
CA ILE A 186 -8.51 -3.19 -4.50
C ILE A 186 -9.52 -2.38 -3.68
N ASN A 187 -9.29 -2.33 -2.37
CA ASN A 187 -9.94 -1.40 -1.44
C ASN A 187 -8.92 -0.32 -1.07
N LEU A 188 -9.22 0.93 -1.42
CA LEU A 188 -8.36 2.05 -1.04
C LEU A 188 -8.38 2.21 0.49
N TYR A 189 -7.18 2.28 1.07
CA TYR A 189 -7.06 2.53 2.50
C TYR A 189 -7.11 4.05 2.76
N LYS A 190 -8.08 4.45 3.55
CA LYS A 190 -8.16 5.81 4.10
C LYS A 190 -7.85 5.73 5.58
N GLU A 191 -6.79 6.39 5.99
CA GLU A 191 -6.48 6.53 7.41
C GLU A 191 -7.68 7.20 8.10
N LYS A 192 -8.26 6.52 9.09
CA LYS A 192 -9.31 7.12 9.91
C LYS A 192 -8.63 8.14 10.81
N VAL A 193 -8.57 9.38 10.38
CA VAL A 193 -8.22 10.48 11.27
C VAL A 193 -9.37 10.59 12.26
N LYS A 194 -9.14 10.15 13.48
CA LYS A 194 -10.02 10.49 14.60
C LYS A 194 -9.86 11.99 14.84
N LEU A 195 -10.79 12.74 14.31
CA LEU A 195 -10.90 14.15 14.68
C LEU A 195 -11.53 14.17 16.08
N GLU A 196 -10.69 14.25 17.08
CA GLU A 196 -11.10 14.43 18.48
C GLU A 196 -10.77 15.89 18.87
N ALA A 197 -11.76 16.58 19.39
CA ALA A 197 -11.57 17.90 19.99
C ALA A 197 -12.12 17.88 21.42
N VAL A 198 -11.40 18.50 22.34
CA VAL A 198 -11.81 18.63 23.74
C VAL A 198 -12.31 20.04 23.95
N PHE A 199 -13.53 20.16 24.44
CA PHE A 199 -14.17 21.43 24.77
C PHE A 199 -14.50 21.50 26.24
N LYS A 200 -14.43 22.72 26.80
CA LYS A 200 -15.06 23.04 28.07
C LYS A 200 -16.56 23.20 27.82
N VAL A 201 -17.38 22.52 28.60
CA VAL A 201 -18.84 22.53 28.42
C VAL A 201 -19.48 23.31 29.58
N LYS A 202 -20.36 24.26 29.26
CA LYS A 202 -21.18 24.99 30.26
C LYS A 202 -22.64 24.87 29.86
N ALA A 203 -23.49 24.43 30.80
CA ALA A 203 -24.92 24.44 30.61
C ALA A 203 -25.45 25.89 30.50
N SER A 204 -26.34 26.15 29.52
CA SER A 204 -27.09 27.39 29.39
C SER A 204 -28.27 27.40 30.38
N ILE A 205 -28.97 28.54 30.46
CA ILE A 205 -30.23 28.68 31.23
C ILE A 205 -31.32 27.80 30.61
N GLU A 206 -31.30 27.68 29.28
CA GLU A 206 -32.26 26.87 28.52
C GLU A 206 -31.96 25.35 28.66
N SER A 207 -33.03 24.54 28.72
CA SER A 207 -32.93 23.09 28.81
C SER A 207 -32.24 22.53 27.54
N ASP A 208 -31.37 21.54 27.76
CA ASP A 208 -30.62 20.85 26.70
C ASP A 208 -29.72 21.73 25.81
N VAL A 209 -29.42 22.92 26.25
CA VAL A 209 -28.47 23.83 25.61
C VAL A 209 -27.16 23.83 26.36
N TYR A 210 -26.07 23.42 25.72
CA TYR A 210 -24.72 23.33 26.26
C TYR A 210 -23.75 24.08 25.37
N ASN A 211 -23.14 25.12 25.90
CA ASN A 211 -22.14 25.92 25.19
C ASN A 211 -20.77 25.23 25.24
N LEU A 212 -20.12 25.10 24.08
CA LEU A 212 -18.78 24.54 23.91
C LEU A 212 -17.76 25.69 23.85
N TYR A 213 -16.72 25.62 24.67
CA TYR A 213 -15.65 26.61 24.69
C TYR A 213 -14.32 25.97 24.35
N CYS A 214 -13.51 26.63 23.53
CA CYS A 214 -12.12 26.26 23.24
C CYS A 214 -11.25 26.41 24.51
N SER A 215 -10.01 25.96 24.42
CA SER A 215 -9.03 26.05 25.53
C SER A 215 -8.76 27.50 25.99
N ASP A 216 -8.87 28.45 25.08
CA ASP A 216 -8.73 29.91 25.31
C ASP A 216 -10.01 30.56 25.85
N ASN A 217 -11.02 29.80 26.24
CA ASN A 217 -12.35 30.21 26.70
C ASN A 217 -13.20 30.97 25.66
N GLN A 218 -12.84 30.96 24.39
CA GLN A 218 -13.73 31.46 23.34
C GLN A 218 -14.86 30.47 23.09
N LEU A 219 -16.08 31.02 22.91
CA LEU A 219 -17.24 30.20 22.54
C LEU A 219 -17.04 29.66 21.15
N TYR A 220 -17.03 28.33 21.02
CA TYR A 220 -16.92 27.65 19.76
C TYR A 220 -18.30 27.45 19.10
N ASN A 221 -19.22 26.81 19.82
CA ASN A 221 -20.60 26.54 19.33
C ASN A 221 -21.45 25.96 20.46
N VAL A 222 -22.66 25.55 20.13
CA VAL A 222 -23.58 24.81 20.99
C VAL A 222 -23.50 23.34 20.66
N ALA A 223 -23.52 22.47 21.70
CA ALA A 223 -23.50 21.02 21.50
C ALA A 223 -24.79 20.55 20.80
N ALA A 224 -24.62 19.74 19.76
CA ALA A 224 -25.75 19.07 19.10
C ALA A 224 -26.18 17.87 19.92
N ILE A 225 -27.38 17.90 20.52
CA ILE A 225 -27.97 16.78 21.25
C ILE A 225 -28.97 16.09 20.32
N SER A 226 -28.59 14.91 19.85
CA SER A 226 -29.36 14.16 18.84
C SER A 226 -30.24 13.04 19.43
N SER A 227 -30.12 12.77 20.73
CA SER A 227 -30.89 11.70 21.37
C SER A 227 -31.22 11.98 22.83
N TYR A 228 -32.33 11.40 23.29
CA TYR A 228 -32.77 11.46 24.67
C TYR A 228 -31.71 10.94 25.67
N LYS A 229 -30.99 9.87 25.32
CA LYS A 229 -29.87 9.36 26.14
C LYS A 229 -28.75 10.39 26.31
N GLN A 230 -28.43 11.14 25.27
CA GLN A 230 -27.42 12.22 25.38
C GLN A 230 -27.91 13.35 26.26
N SER A 231 -29.18 13.72 26.15
CA SER A 231 -29.79 14.72 27.02
C SER A 231 -29.70 14.33 28.49
N ILE A 232 -30.14 13.12 28.87
CA ILE A 232 -30.04 12.62 30.25
C ILE A 232 -28.59 12.63 30.74
N MET A 233 -27.65 12.14 29.91
CA MET A 233 -26.23 12.10 30.28
C MET A 233 -25.68 13.51 30.55
N LEU A 234 -25.94 14.46 29.67
CA LEU A 234 -25.44 15.83 29.80
C LEU A 234 -26.11 16.57 30.97
N ASN A 235 -27.41 16.35 31.18
CA ASN A 235 -28.13 16.88 32.33
C ASN A 235 -27.54 16.35 33.67
N SER A 236 -27.23 15.05 33.72
CA SER A 236 -26.63 14.45 34.93
C SER A 236 -25.23 15.01 35.24
N ILE A 237 -24.41 15.23 34.19
CA ILE A 237 -23.03 15.69 34.33
C ILE A 237 -22.96 17.18 34.62
N PHE A 238 -23.65 18.00 33.83
CA PHE A 238 -23.45 19.45 33.84
C PHE A 238 -24.51 20.21 34.60
N ARG A 239 -25.70 19.66 34.83
CA ARG A 239 -26.79 20.28 35.57
C ARG A 239 -27.05 19.63 36.93
N LYS A 240 -26.43 18.45 37.17
CA LYS A 240 -26.67 17.63 38.39
C LYS A 240 -28.14 17.21 38.54
N ILE A 241 -28.90 17.17 37.47
CA ILE A 241 -30.29 16.73 37.44
C ILE A 241 -30.26 15.18 37.26
N LYS A 242 -30.83 14.46 38.19
CA LYS A 242 -31.05 13.03 38.08
C LYS A 242 -32.44 12.81 37.58
N GLU A 243 -32.60 12.38 36.34
CA GLU A 243 -33.87 11.94 35.79
C GLU A 243 -34.02 10.46 36.06
N ASN A 244 -35.15 10.05 36.63
CA ASN A 244 -35.48 8.64 36.77
C ASN A 244 -35.87 8.10 35.39
N ILE A 245 -35.17 7.08 34.94
CA ILE A 245 -35.43 6.35 33.71
C ILE A 245 -36.51 5.30 33.97
#